data_a76e0d4351c49211b5acd0777ca11c7a
#
_entry.id   a76e0d4351c49211b5acd0777ca11c7a
#
_cell.length_a   1.000
_cell.length_b   1.000
_cell.length_c   1.000
_cell.angle_alpha   90.00
_cell.angle_beta   90.00
_cell.angle_gamma   90.00
#
_symmetry.space_group_name_H-M   'P 1'
#
loop_
_entity.id
_entity.type
_entity.pdbx_description
1 polymer ?
#
loop_
_entity_poly.entity_id
_entity_poly.type
_entity_poly.pdbx_seq_one_letter_code
_entity_poly.pdbx_strand_id
1 'polypeptide(L)'
;MKQGLFEKEIFIHADAKTVINVIADYSNHHKIHPLIVEVERAKEEPAGVRRYFITDSLQWGPFKFKIKYRADILSVTDDTVHTEAYQSPNTYITNVTKVTPKDNGVVLHETITMKAPDLLFGYAFKQAGTAHEEMLKRIKKFVENK
;
A
#
# COMPACT_ATOMS: atom_id res chain seq x y z
N MET A 1 8.79 14.81 15.00
CA MET A 1 7.94 14.07 14.03
C MET A 1 7.53 15.00 12.92
N LYS A 2 7.69 14.54 11.69
CA LYS A 2 7.16 15.22 10.51
C LYS A 2 5.99 14.43 9.95
N GLN A 3 5.09 15.14 9.28
CA GLN A 3 3.93 14.55 8.63
C GLN A 3 3.82 15.11 7.21
N GLY A 4 3.46 14.25 6.28
CA GLY A 4 3.20 14.64 4.91
C GLY A 4 2.13 13.79 4.28
N LEU A 5 1.62 14.25 3.16
CA LEU A 5 0.59 13.58 2.39
C LEU A 5 0.98 13.59 0.92
N PHE A 6 0.74 12.48 0.24
CA PHE A 6 0.82 12.45 -1.22
C PHE A 6 -0.36 11.68 -1.79
N GLU A 7 -0.67 11.97 -3.04
CA GLU A 7 -1.75 11.31 -3.78
C GLU A 7 -1.19 10.75 -5.08
N LYS A 8 -1.70 9.61 -5.48
CA LYS A 8 -1.37 8.95 -6.75
C LYS A 8 -2.65 8.42 -7.38
N GLU A 9 -2.72 8.43 -8.70
CA GLU A 9 -3.86 7.82 -9.38
C GLU A 9 -3.47 7.19 -10.70
N ILE A 10 -4.29 6.24 -11.15
CA ILE A 10 -4.11 5.57 -12.43
C ILE A 10 -5.46 5.08 -12.95
N PHE A 11 -5.63 5.09 -14.27
CA PHE A 11 -6.80 4.50 -14.93
C PHE A 11 -6.55 3.03 -15.22
N ILE A 12 -7.54 2.17 -14.92
CA ILE A 12 -7.44 0.72 -15.10
C ILE A 12 -8.68 0.24 -15.88
N HIS A 13 -8.45 -0.53 -16.94
CA HIS A 13 -9.52 -1.18 -17.71
C HIS A 13 -9.99 -2.45 -17.00
N ALA A 14 -10.79 -2.28 -15.96
CA ALA A 14 -11.37 -3.38 -15.20
C ALA A 14 -12.54 -2.82 -14.39
N ASP A 15 -13.36 -3.71 -13.81
CA ASP A 15 -14.42 -3.27 -12.93
C ASP A 15 -13.90 -2.98 -11.51
N ALA A 16 -14.68 -2.22 -10.74
CA ALA A 16 -14.29 -1.82 -9.39
C ALA A 16 -14.06 -3.03 -8.47
N LYS A 17 -14.91 -4.04 -8.55
CA LYS A 17 -14.83 -5.23 -7.71
C LYS A 17 -13.50 -5.97 -7.90
N THR A 18 -13.08 -6.14 -9.15
CA THR A 18 -11.81 -6.80 -9.48
C THR A 18 -10.64 -6.04 -8.88
N VAL A 19 -10.62 -4.72 -9.03
CA VAL A 19 -9.55 -3.87 -8.50
C VAL A 19 -9.53 -3.88 -6.98
N ILE A 20 -10.69 -3.72 -6.34
CA ILE A 20 -10.80 -3.75 -4.87
C ILE A 20 -10.32 -5.10 -4.31
N ASN A 21 -10.68 -6.21 -4.94
CA ASN A 21 -10.26 -7.54 -4.48
C ASN A 21 -8.73 -7.70 -4.49
N VAL A 22 -8.05 -7.15 -5.48
CA VAL A 22 -6.58 -7.18 -5.55
C VAL A 22 -5.98 -6.33 -4.42
N ILE A 23 -6.48 -5.12 -4.22
CA ILE A 23 -5.97 -4.19 -3.21
C ILE A 23 -6.21 -4.72 -1.80
N ALA A 24 -7.37 -5.30 -1.55
CA ALA A 24 -7.78 -5.78 -0.22
C ALA A 24 -7.17 -7.13 0.16
N ASP A 25 -6.43 -7.78 -0.72
CA ASP A 25 -5.80 -9.07 -0.48
C ASP A 25 -4.28 -8.92 -0.43
N TYR A 26 -3.74 -8.71 0.75
CA TYR A 26 -2.30 -8.53 0.93
C TYR A 26 -1.47 -9.78 0.61
N SER A 27 -2.08 -10.97 0.57
CA SER A 27 -1.34 -12.20 0.27
C SER A 27 -0.66 -12.17 -1.10
N ASN A 28 -1.14 -11.34 -2.03
CA ASN A 28 -0.59 -11.19 -3.36
C ASN A 28 0.22 -9.89 -3.56
N HIS A 29 0.37 -9.07 -2.52
CA HIS A 29 1.02 -7.76 -2.66
C HIS A 29 2.50 -7.85 -3.01
N HIS A 30 3.18 -8.96 -2.69
CA HIS A 30 4.56 -9.18 -3.14
C HIS A 30 4.70 -9.21 -4.67
N LYS A 31 3.60 -9.45 -5.40
CA LYS A 31 3.59 -9.45 -6.87
C LYS A 31 3.40 -8.06 -7.47
N ILE A 32 2.80 -7.15 -6.70
CA ILE A 32 2.44 -5.81 -7.20
C ILE A 32 3.20 -4.67 -6.54
N HIS A 33 3.73 -4.86 -5.34
CA HIS A 33 4.50 -3.83 -4.63
C HIS A 33 6.00 -4.10 -4.80
N PRO A 34 6.81 -3.12 -5.26
CA PRO A 34 8.21 -3.36 -5.60
C PRO A 34 9.10 -3.71 -4.41
N LEU A 35 8.72 -3.34 -3.19
CA LEU A 35 9.53 -3.55 -1.99
C LEU A 35 9.13 -4.78 -1.20
N ILE A 36 7.89 -5.24 -1.32
CA ILE A 36 7.37 -6.35 -0.51
C ILE A 36 7.93 -7.68 -0.98
N VAL A 37 8.60 -8.41 -0.08
CA VAL A 37 9.16 -9.73 -0.36
C VAL A 37 8.43 -10.85 0.38
N GLU A 38 7.72 -10.53 1.46
CA GLU A 38 6.99 -11.53 2.25
C GLU A 38 5.75 -10.91 2.89
N VAL A 39 4.65 -11.68 2.92
CA VAL A 39 3.40 -11.28 3.57
C VAL A 39 2.92 -12.46 4.42
N GLU A 40 2.65 -12.21 5.70
CA GLU A 40 2.18 -13.22 6.64
C GLU A 40 0.92 -12.72 7.35
N ARG A 41 -0.14 -13.54 7.37
CA ARG A 41 -1.36 -13.20 8.12
C ARG A 41 -1.09 -13.34 9.61
N ALA A 42 -1.47 -12.33 10.41
CA ALA A 42 -1.34 -12.40 11.86
C ALA A 42 -2.24 -13.50 12.44
N LYS A 43 -1.78 -14.15 13.50
CA LYS A 43 -2.57 -15.18 14.21
C LYS A 43 -3.73 -14.56 14.98
N GLU A 44 -3.53 -13.33 15.48
CA GLU A 44 -4.54 -12.60 16.23
C GLU A 44 -4.76 -11.25 15.58
N GLU A 45 -6.01 -10.84 15.49
CA GLU A 45 -6.36 -9.55 14.89
C GLU A 45 -7.60 -8.98 15.61
N PRO A 46 -7.72 -7.63 15.71
CA PRO A 46 -8.91 -7.00 16.26
C PRO A 46 -10.16 -7.33 15.45
N ALA A 47 -11.32 -7.30 16.09
CA ALA A 47 -12.58 -7.53 15.41
C ALA A 47 -12.77 -6.56 14.24
N GLY A 48 -13.09 -7.08 13.04
CA GLY A 48 -13.30 -6.29 11.84
C GLY A 48 -12.03 -5.81 11.15
N VAL A 49 -10.86 -6.18 11.66
CA VAL A 49 -9.57 -5.77 11.11
C VAL A 49 -8.81 -6.99 10.63
N ARG A 50 -8.29 -6.97 9.40
CA ARG A 50 -7.34 -7.98 8.93
C ARG A 50 -5.93 -7.47 9.15
N ARG A 51 -5.15 -8.23 9.91
CA ARG A 51 -3.79 -7.85 10.28
C ARG A 51 -2.76 -8.73 9.60
N TYR A 52 -1.74 -8.10 9.05
CA TYR A 52 -0.63 -8.77 8.39
C TYR A 52 0.69 -8.26 8.93
N PHE A 53 1.72 -9.13 8.84
CA PHE A 53 3.10 -8.72 8.99
C PHE A 53 3.76 -8.79 7.63
N ILE A 54 4.35 -7.67 7.21
CA ILE A 54 4.89 -7.51 5.87
C ILE A 54 6.38 -7.26 5.99
N THR A 55 7.17 -7.91 5.13
CA THR A 55 8.61 -7.68 5.05
C THR A 55 8.93 -6.98 3.75
N ASP A 56 9.56 -5.81 3.86
CA ASP A 56 10.08 -5.05 2.72
C ASP A 56 11.59 -5.24 2.63
N SER A 57 12.09 -5.29 1.40
CA SER A 57 13.51 -5.20 1.12
C SER A 57 13.82 -3.79 0.64
N LEU A 58 14.69 -3.10 1.38
CA LEU A 58 15.05 -1.72 1.14
C LEU A 58 16.53 -1.60 0.78
N GLN A 59 16.86 -0.53 0.07
CA GLN A 59 18.25 -0.21 -0.27
C GLN A 59 18.51 1.26 0.06
N TRP A 60 19.56 1.49 0.86
CA TRP A 60 20.03 2.83 1.19
C TRP A 60 21.52 2.92 0.85
N GLY A 61 21.83 3.59 -0.28
CA GLY A 61 23.19 3.60 -0.79
C GLY A 61 23.66 2.18 -1.12
N PRO A 62 24.84 1.76 -0.63
CA PRO A 62 25.33 0.40 -0.87
C PRO A 62 24.70 -0.65 0.06
N PHE A 63 23.88 -0.22 1.04
CA PHE A 63 23.31 -1.11 2.03
C PHE A 63 21.96 -1.64 1.61
N LYS A 64 21.78 -2.97 1.70
CA LYS A 64 20.48 -3.63 1.56
C LYS A 64 20.07 -4.15 2.92
N PHE A 65 18.78 -3.94 3.26
CA PHE A 65 18.26 -4.42 4.54
C PHE A 65 16.77 -4.74 4.41
N LYS A 66 16.31 -5.56 5.32
CA LYS A 66 14.88 -5.92 5.39
C LYS A 66 14.27 -5.32 6.63
N ILE A 67 13.03 -4.87 6.49
CA ILE A 67 12.23 -4.40 7.62
C ILE A 67 10.92 -5.17 7.65
N LYS A 68 10.44 -5.46 8.85
CA LYS A 68 9.16 -6.12 9.06
C LYS A 68 8.25 -5.17 9.81
N TYR A 69 7.04 -5.01 9.33
CA TYR A 69 6.08 -4.09 9.94
C TYR A 69 4.68 -4.69 9.95
N ARG A 70 3.81 -4.10 10.78
CA ARG A 70 2.41 -4.47 10.87
C ARG A 70 1.59 -3.64 9.90
N ALA A 71 0.71 -4.30 9.15
CA ALA A 71 -0.21 -3.64 8.24
C ALA A 71 -1.63 -4.14 8.52
N ASP A 72 -2.54 -3.22 8.74
CA ASP A 72 -3.93 -3.51 9.05
C ASP A 72 -4.85 -3.01 7.93
N ILE A 73 -5.75 -3.88 7.47
CA ILE A 73 -6.86 -3.47 6.62
C ILE A 73 -8.03 -3.18 7.56
N LEU A 74 -8.37 -1.89 7.70
CA LEU A 74 -9.37 -1.42 8.65
C LEU A 74 -10.78 -1.55 8.11
N SER A 75 -10.97 -1.28 6.82
CA SER A 75 -12.28 -1.39 6.20
C SER A 75 -12.15 -1.61 4.69
N VAL A 76 -13.11 -2.34 4.15
CA VAL A 76 -13.24 -2.57 2.71
C VAL A 76 -14.72 -2.37 2.37
N THR A 77 -14.99 -1.47 1.43
CA THR A 77 -16.32 -1.26 0.87
C THR A 77 -16.29 -1.57 -0.62
N ASP A 78 -17.40 -1.31 -1.32
CA ASP A 78 -17.46 -1.55 -2.76
C ASP A 78 -16.47 -0.70 -3.57
N ASP A 79 -16.07 0.45 -3.02
CA ASP A 79 -15.21 1.40 -3.74
C ASP A 79 -14.01 1.91 -2.94
N THR A 80 -13.84 1.51 -1.68
CA THR A 80 -12.80 2.10 -0.82
C THR A 80 -12.14 1.04 0.06
N VAL A 81 -10.82 1.10 0.17
CA VAL A 81 -10.03 0.31 1.11
C VAL A 81 -9.23 1.27 1.98
N HIS A 82 -9.38 1.12 3.30
CA HIS A 82 -8.64 1.93 4.28
C HIS A 82 -7.65 1.04 5.03
N THR A 83 -6.38 1.38 4.99
CA THR A 83 -5.31 0.61 5.62
C THR A 83 -4.42 1.49 6.49
N GLU A 84 -3.76 0.86 7.45
CA GLU A 84 -2.74 1.48 8.29
C GLU A 84 -1.52 0.59 8.35
N ALA A 85 -0.34 1.20 8.47
CA ALA A 85 0.90 0.49 8.69
C ALA A 85 1.70 1.14 9.81
N TYR A 86 2.28 0.32 10.65
CA TYR A 86 3.12 0.73 11.78
C TYR A 86 4.49 0.12 11.63
N GLN A 87 5.49 0.97 11.46
CA GLN A 87 6.86 0.57 11.20
C GLN A 87 7.79 1.22 12.20
N SER A 88 8.73 0.42 12.76
CA SER A 88 9.75 0.95 13.64
C SER A 88 10.83 1.69 12.84
N PRO A 89 11.37 2.82 13.32
CA PRO A 89 10.98 3.52 14.53
C PRO A 89 9.84 4.53 14.26
N ASN A 90 8.82 4.48 15.05
CA ASN A 90 7.75 5.49 15.15
C ASN A 90 7.23 6.03 13.80
N THR A 91 7.14 5.18 12.79
CA THR A 91 6.61 5.54 11.48
C THR A 91 5.20 4.97 11.33
N TYR A 92 4.27 5.85 10.96
CA TYR A 92 2.87 5.52 10.81
C TYR A 92 2.38 5.98 9.45
N ILE A 93 1.75 5.08 8.72
CA ILE A 93 1.25 5.35 7.37
C ILE A 93 -0.22 4.98 7.30
N THR A 94 -1.04 5.88 6.78
CA THR A 94 -2.42 5.56 6.42
C THR A 94 -2.57 5.62 4.92
N ASN A 95 -3.42 4.76 4.37
CA ASN A 95 -3.73 4.76 2.95
C ASN A 95 -5.24 4.59 2.78
N VAL A 96 -5.84 5.55 2.07
CA VAL A 96 -7.23 5.45 1.63
C VAL A 96 -7.19 5.29 0.11
N THR A 97 -7.59 4.13 -0.37
CA THR A 97 -7.64 3.81 -1.79
C THR A 97 -9.09 3.84 -2.24
N LYS A 98 -9.39 4.71 -3.19
CA LYS A 98 -10.75 4.84 -3.75
C LYS A 98 -10.75 4.47 -5.23
N VAL A 99 -11.74 3.70 -5.62
CA VAL A 99 -11.93 3.25 -6.99
C VAL A 99 -13.22 3.87 -7.53
N THR A 100 -13.12 4.68 -8.57
CA THR A 100 -14.26 5.40 -9.15
C THR A 100 -14.49 4.94 -10.58
N PRO A 101 -15.69 4.46 -10.94
CA PRO A 101 -16.00 4.11 -12.34
C PRO A 101 -15.82 5.32 -13.26
N LYS A 102 -15.20 5.09 -14.41
CA LYS A 102 -15.00 6.11 -15.43
C LYS A 102 -14.89 5.43 -16.80
N ASP A 103 -15.74 5.82 -17.75
CA ASP A 103 -15.76 5.24 -19.10
C ASP A 103 -15.87 3.70 -19.05
N ASN A 104 -14.95 2.99 -19.66
CA ASN A 104 -14.91 1.52 -19.70
C ASN A 104 -13.98 0.91 -18.65
N GLY A 105 -13.74 1.61 -17.57
CA GLY A 105 -12.86 1.15 -16.51
C GLY A 105 -13.09 1.91 -15.22
N VAL A 106 -12.02 2.10 -14.47
CA VAL A 106 -12.04 2.81 -13.19
C VAL A 106 -10.80 3.68 -13.05
N VAL A 107 -10.92 4.73 -12.23
CA VAL A 107 -9.77 5.48 -11.73
C VAL A 107 -9.50 4.98 -10.31
N LEU A 108 -8.29 4.50 -10.09
CA LEU A 108 -7.80 4.13 -8.76
C LEU A 108 -7.01 5.30 -8.21
N HIS A 109 -7.43 5.81 -7.06
CA HIS A 109 -6.83 6.97 -6.41
C HIS A 109 -6.41 6.61 -4.99
N GLU A 110 -5.12 6.82 -4.67
CA GLU A 110 -4.58 6.62 -3.33
C GLU A 110 -4.29 7.95 -2.67
N THR A 111 -4.69 8.08 -1.40
CA THR A 111 -4.31 9.19 -0.53
C THR A 111 -3.51 8.60 0.63
N ILE A 112 -2.23 8.94 0.70
CA ILE A 112 -1.30 8.37 1.67
C ILE A 112 -0.78 9.46 2.59
N THR A 113 -0.95 9.24 3.89
CA THR A 113 -0.43 10.14 4.93
C THR A 113 0.65 9.41 5.70
N MET A 114 1.78 10.07 5.92
CA MET A 114 2.91 9.49 6.65
C MET A 114 3.32 10.40 7.79
N LYS A 115 3.55 9.80 8.96
CA LYS A 115 4.22 10.43 10.10
C LYS A 115 5.49 9.63 10.39
N ALA A 116 6.62 10.32 10.53
CA ALA A 116 7.90 9.67 10.80
C ALA A 116 8.82 10.61 11.58
N PRO A 117 9.84 10.05 12.27
CA PRO A 117 10.87 10.88 12.90
C PRO A 117 11.52 11.83 11.89
N ASP A 118 11.86 13.03 12.34
CA ASP A 118 12.37 14.09 11.47
C ASP A 118 13.56 13.65 10.61
N LEU A 119 14.50 12.89 11.17
CA LEU A 119 15.68 12.43 10.45
C LEU A 119 15.39 11.40 9.36
N LEU A 120 14.28 10.67 9.49
CA LEU A 120 13.93 9.60 8.56
C LEU A 120 12.87 10.02 7.55
N PHE A 121 12.12 11.08 7.84
CA PHE A 121 10.95 11.44 7.06
C PHE A 121 11.25 11.63 5.58
N GLY A 122 12.27 12.40 5.25
CA GLY A 122 12.60 12.69 3.86
C GLY A 122 12.85 11.44 3.04
N TYR A 123 13.66 10.52 3.56
CA TYR A 123 13.95 9.25 2.91
C TYR A 123 12.70 8.37 2.81
N ALA A 124 12.00 8.19 3.94
CA ALA A 124 10.84 7.31 3.98
C ALA A 124 9.70 7.82 3.09
N PHE A 125 9.46 9.13 3.09
CA PHE A 125 8.40 9.74 2.29
C PHE A 125 8.67 9.59 0.78
N LYS A 126 9.91 9.85 0.37
CA LYS A 126 10.30 9.68 -1.04
C LYS A 126 10.22 8.22 -1.47
N GLN A 127 10.69 7.31 -0.60
CA GLN A 127 10.65 5.87 -0.87
C GLN A 127 9.22 5.39 -1.04
N ALA A 128 8.32 5.81 -0.16
CA ALA A 128 6.90 5.45 -0.23
C ALA A 128 6.25 5.99 -1.51
N GLY A 129 6.50 7.23 -1.86
CA GLY A 129 5.96 7.83 -3.08
C GLY A 129 6.37 7.07 -4.34
N THR A 130 7.65 6.75 -4.46
CA THR A 130 8.18 5.99 -5.60
C THR A 130 7.62 4.58 -5.65
N ALA A 131 7.55 3.90 -4.49
CA ALA A 131 7.03 2.54 -4.41
C ALA A 131 5.55 2.46 -4.78
N HIS A 132 4.74 3.41 -4.30
CA HIS A 132 3.31 3.41 -4.62
C HIS A 132 3.04 3.78 -6.08
N GLU A 133 3.82 4.65 -6.67
CA GLU A 133 3.71 4.94 -8.10
C GLU A 133 3.95 3.68 -8.93
N GLU A 134 5.00 2.93 -8.62
CA GLU A 134 5.29 1.66 -9.29
C GLU A 134 4.23 0.61 -9.00
N MET A 135 3.72 0.57 -7.76
CA MET A 135 2.65 -0.35 -7.37
C MET A 135 1.40 -0.16 -8.22
N LEU A 136 0.98 1.08 -8.43
CA LEU A 136 -0.20 1.36 -9.27
C LEU A 136 -0.01 0.85 -10.70
N LYS A 137 1.17 1.02 -11.26
CA LYS A 137 1.47 0.49 -12.60
C LYS A 137 1.40 -1.04 -12.63
N ARG A 138 1.89 -1.69 -11.59
CA ARG A 138 1.86 -3.15 -11.47
C ARG A 138 0.45 -3.68 -11.25
N ILE A 139 -0.37 -2.99 -10.46
CA ILE A 139 -1.79 -3.34 -10.29
C ILE A 139 -2.50 -3.28 -11.63
N LYS A 140 -2.31 -2.20 -12.38
CA LYS A 140 -2.91 -2.04 -13.71
C LYS A 140 -2.53 -3.21 -14.62
N LYS A 141 -1.25 -3.51 -14.72
CA LYS A 141 -0.76 -4.61 -15.54
C LYS A 141 -1.30 -5.97 -15.08
N PHE A 142 -1.31 -6.21 -13.78
CA PHE A 142 -1.79 -7.46 -13.19
C PHE A 142 -3.28 -7.68 -13.47
N VAL A 143 -4.09 -6.64 -13.31
CA VAL A 143 -5.54 -6.72 -13.48
C VAL A 143 -5.92 -6.79 -14.96
N GLU A 144 -5.30 -5.98 -15.81
CA GLU A 144 -5.64 -5.92 -17.24
C GLU A 144 -5.20 -7.15 -18.03
N ASN A 145 -4.25 -7.91 -17.51
CA ASN A 145 -3.74 -9.11 -18.18
C ASN A 145 -4.40 -10.41 -17.68
N LYS A 146 -5.50 -10.31 -16.97
CA LYS A 146 -6.28 -11.47 -16.53
C LYS A 146 -7.23 -11.96 -17.62
#